data_9fb8ede0a5763eb5329259e883b379c5
#
_entry.id   9fb8ede0a5763eb5329259e883b379c5
#
_cell.length_a   1.000
_cell.length_b   1.000
_cell.length_c   1.000
_cell.angle_alpha   90.00
_cell.angle_beta   90.00
_cell.angle_gamma   90.00
#
_symmetry.space_group_name_H-M   'P 1'
#
loop_
_entity.id
_entity.type
_entity.pdbx_description
1 polymer ?
#
loop_
_entity_poly.entity_id
_entity_poly.type
_entity_poly.pdbx_seq_one_letter_code
_entity_poly.pdbx_strand_id
1 'polypeptide(L)'
;MISQQERAILLLEERLAYETEIKSPGPGRVLEVQAKRGDLVSIGRPMVSLQPPGQNTDGLQAVIYVPPTDGKFVTPDMNVQLSPFAAPREEFGFLLGKVQYVSEFPSTQAGMLNTLGNTALVQTLMGQGAPFAVYASLIVDDRPDNPSGFAWSSPRGQEIAVNSGTLCNVTITVSERRPLELVMPFFRTITGLS
;
A
#
# COMPACT_ATOMS: atom_id res chain seq x y z
N MET A 1 43.44 -29.24 25.72
CA MET A 1 43.37 -29.40 24.23
C MET A 1 41.99 -29.88 23.76
N ILE A 2 41.36 -30.85 24.44
CA ILE A 2 40.02 -31.38 24.08
C ILE A 2 38.95 -30.25 24.08
N SER A 3 38.95 -29.37 25.04
CA SER A 3 37.96 -28.28 25.15
C SER A 3 38.04 -27.22 24.02
N GLN A 4 39.17 -27.06 23.36
CA GLN A 4 39.30 -26.14 22.19
C GLN A 4 38.75 -26.81 20.92
N GLN A 5 38.97 -28.09 20.76
CA GLN A 5 38.40 -28.84 19.64
C GLN A 5 36.89 -28.98 19.73
N GLU A 6 36.39 -29.24 20.93
CA GLU A 6 34.93 -29.29 21.18
C GLU A 6 34.23 -27.96 20.88
N ARG A 7 34.83 -26.82 21.27
CA ARG A 7 34.33 -25.49 20.90
C ARG A 7 34.36 -25.23 19.42
N ALA A 8 35.39 -25.66 18.72
CA ALA A 8 35.50 -25.53 17.28
C ALA A 8 34.42 -26.36 16.54
N ILE A 9 34.14 -27.57 17.03
CA ILE A 9 33.07 -28.41 16.48
C ILE A 9 31.69 -27.74 16.68
N LEU A 10 31.41 -27.26 17.89
CA LEU A 10 30.12 -26.56 18.18
C LEU A 10 29.95 -25.36 17.28
N LEU A 11 30.96 -24.52 17.08
CA LEU A 11 30.89 -23.37 16.19
C LEU A 11 30.67 -23.76 14.73
N LEU A 12 31.24 -24.86 14.28
CA LEU A 12 31.05 -25.36 12.91
C LEU A 12 29.63 -25.96 12.74
N GLU A 13 29.10 -26.65 13.76
CA GLU A 13 27.76 -27.17 13.76
C GLU A 13 26.71 -26.04 13.77
N GLU A 14 26.88 -25.01 14.61
CA GLU A 14 26.00 -23.81 14.60
C GLU A 14 26.04 -23.11 13.25
N ARG A 15 27.22 -22.95 12.68
CA ARG A 15 27.38 -22.34 11.36
C ARG A 15 26.73 -23.17 10.26
N LEU A 16 26.90 -24.48 10.28
CA LEU A 16 26.25 -25.38 9.35
C LEU A 16 24.72 -25.33 9.46
N ALA A 17 24.19 -25.32 10.68
CA ALA A 17 22.74 -25.19 10.90
C ALA A 17 22.22 -23.86 10.36
N TYR A 18 22.93 -22.73 10.58
CA TYR A 18 22.57 -21.42 10.09
C TYR A 18 22.61 -21.32 8.55
N GLU A 19 23.59 -21.98 7.92
CA GLU A 19 23.75 -21.97 6.46
C GLU A 19 22.82 -22.95 5.73
N THR A 20 22.34 -24.00 6.41
CA THR A 20 21.51 -25.06 5.79
C THR A 20 20.05 -24.99 6.14
N GLU A 21 19.65 -24.32 7.22
CA GLU A 21 18.26 -24.23 7.66
C GLU A 21 17.78 -22.79 7.69
N ILE A 22 16.82 -22.46 6.82
CA ILE A 22 16.19 -21.12 6.80
C ILE A 22 14.91 -21.18 7.63
N LYS A 23 14.91 -20.48 8.78
CA LYS A 23 13.77 -20.37 9.67
C LYS A 23 12.99 -19.10 9.42
N SER A 24 11.66 -19.17 9.53
CA SER A 24 10.83 -17.98 9.52
C SER A 24 11.16 -17.07 10.71
N PRO A 25 11.31 -15.75 10.51
CA PRO A 25 11.56 -14.82 11.62
C PRO A 25 10.35 -14.66 12.56
N GLY A 26 9.17 -15.12 12.15
CA GLY A 26 7.95 -15.03 12.94
C GLY A 26 6.79 -15.80 12.34
N PRO A 27 5.65 -15.85 13.05
CA PRO A 27 4.43 -16.45 12.52
C PRO A 27 3.90 -15.61 11.34
N GLY A 28 3.27 -16.26 10.38
CA GLY A 28 2.70 -15.58 9.21
C GLY A 28 2.06 -16.54 8.23
N ARG A 29 1.25 -16.00 7.34
CA ARG A 29 0.70 -16.74 6.20
C ARG A 29 1.68 -16.70 5.04
N VAL A 30 2.02 -17.85 4.46
CA VAL A 30 2.83 -17.91 3.24
C VAL A 30 2.02 -17.36 2.07
N LEU A 31 2.50 -16.30 1.45
CA LEU A 31 1.91 -15.69 0.24
C LEU A 31 2.47 -16.35 -1.02
N GLU A 32 3.78 -16.52 -1.07
CA GLU A 32 4.47 -17.02 -2.25
C GLU A 32 5.73 -17.80 -1.84
N VAL A 33 6.00 -18.89 -2.54
CA VAL A 33 7.27 -19.63 -2.47
C VAL A 33 8.02 -19.40 -3.77
N GLN A 34 9.12 -18.67 -3.71
CA GLN A 34 9.91 -18.25 -4.88
C GLN A 34 11.04 -19.23 -5.23
N ALA A 35 11.38 -20.12 -4.32
CA ALA A 35 12.39 -21.15 -4.53
C ALA A 35 11.76 -22.54 -4.66
N LYS A 36 12.23 -23.32 -5.61
CA LYS A 36 11.81 -24.71 -5.84
C LYS A 36 12.91 -25.68 -5.43
N ARG A 37 12.53 -26.90 -5.16
CA ARG A 37 13.49 -27.96 -4.87
C ARG A 37 14.47 -28.16 -6.04
N GLY A 38 15.76 -28.02 -5.76
CA GLY A 38 16.82 -28.10 -6.76
C GLY A 38 17.31 -26.74 -7.25
N ASP A 39 16.69 -25.63 -6.86
CA ASP A 39 17.18 -24.29 -7.21
C ASP A 39 18.48 -23.97 -6.45
N LEU A 40 19.40 -23.33 -7.14
CA LEU A 40 20.57 -22.70 -6.52
C LEU A 40 20.13 -21.39 -5.87
N VAL A 41 20.36 -21.26 -4.57
CA VAL A 41 20.03 -20.07 -3.80
C VAL A 41 21.30 -19.38 -3.33
N SER A 42 21.29 -18.06 -3.28
CA SER A 42 22.37 -17.23 -2.78
C SER A 42 21.89 -16.38 -1.60
N ILE A 43 22.84 -15.98 -0.76
CA ILE A 43 22.56 -15.10 0.39
C ILE A 43 21.88 -13.82 -0.10
N GLY A 44 20.76 -13.44 0.55
CA GLY A 44 20.00 -12.24 0.21
C GLY A 44 18.89 -12.45 -0.84
N ARG A 45 18.77 -13.65 -1.44
CA ARG A 45 17.66 -13.94 -2.34
C ARG A 45 16.40 -14.27 -1.52
N PRO A 46 15.26 -13.59 -1.76
CA PRO A 46 14.03 -13.95 -1.10
C PRO A 46 13.55 -15.33 -1.56
N MET A 47 13.23 -16.22 -0.61
CA MET A 47 12.77 -17.57 -0.89
C MET A 47 11.29 -17.75 -0.64
N VAL A 48 10.77 -17.04 0.35
CA VAL A 48 9.37 -17.12 0.78
C VAL A 48 8.90 -15.72 1.16
N SER A 49 7.74 -15.33 0.66
CA SER A 49 7.04 -14.12 1.10
C SER A 49 6.03 -14.49 2.17
N LEU A 50 6.10 -13.83 3.32
CA LEU A 50 5.24 -14.06 4.46
C LEU A 50 4.41 -12.82 4.76
N GLN A 51 3.13 -13.01 5.05
CA GLN A 51 2.25 -11.99 5.60
C GLN A 51 2.21 -12.17 7.14
N PRO A 52 2.63 -11.19 7.93
CA PRO A 52 2.53 -11.25 9.39
C PRO A 52 1.06 -11.39 9.84
N PRO A 53 0.79 -12.08 10.98
CA PRO A 53 -0.54 -12.10 11.57
C PRO A 53 -0.88 -10.70 12.13
N GLY A 54 -2.15 -10.31 12.06
CA GLY A 54 -2.62 -9.04 12.62
C GLY A 54 -2.72 -7.89 11.62
N GLN A 55 -2.42 -8.09 10.34
CA GLN A 55 -2.90 -7.19 9.29
C GLN A 55 -4.37 -7.52 8.98
N ASN A 56 -5.20 -7.40 10.01
CA ASN A 56 -6.64 -7.39 9.87
C ASN A 56 -7.08 -6.06 9.24
N THR A 57 -8.29 -6.02 8.76
CA THR A 57 -8.91 -4.87 8.10
C THR A 57 -8.73 -3.53 8.83
N ASP A 58 -8.58 -3.54 10.15
CA ASP A 58 -8.42 -2.34 11.00
C ASP A 58 -7.15 -1.51 10.72
N GLY A 59 -6.19 -2.07 9.98
CA GLY A 59 -4.92 -1.42 9.67
C GLY A 59 -4.57 -1.35 8.18
N LEU A 60 -5.53 -1.59 7.27
CA LEU A 60 -5.24 -1.46 5.84
C LEU A 60 -4.95 0.00 5.48
N GLN A 61 -3.79 0.20 4.88
CA GLN A 61 -3.35 1.47 4.35
C GLN A 61 -3.20 1.37 2.84
N ALA A 62 -3.74 2.35 2.12
CA ALA A 62 -3.52 2.46 0.69
C ALA A 62 -2.22 3.21 0.43
N VAL A 63 -1.35 2.63 -0.40
CA VAL A 63 -0.15 3.29 -0.93
C VAL A 63 -0.45 3.70 -2.37
N ILE A 64 -0.46 5.00 -2.61
CA ILE A 64 -0.85 5.62 -3.88
C ILE A 64 0.37 6.28 -4.48
N TYR A 65 0.69 5.95 -5.71
CA TYR A 65 1.80 6.57 -6.45
C TYR A 65 1.25 7.63 -7.39
N VAL A 66 1.55 8.89 -7.08
CA VAL A 66 1.05 10.06 -7.81
C VAL A 66 2.15 10.61 -8.71
N PRO A 67 1.86 10.90 -9.99
CA PRO A 67 2.84 11.50 -10.90
C PRO A 67 3.44 12.80 -10.34
N PRO A 68 4.69 13.16 -10.72
CA PRO A 68 5.36 14.36 -10.22
C PRO A 68 4.62 15.67 -10.50
N THR A 69 3.81 15.71 -11.57
CA THR A 69 2.97 16.84 -11.96
C THR A 69 1.91 17.16 -10.92
N ASP A 70 1.34 16.12 -10.30
CA ASP A 70 0.18 16.25 -9.42
C ASP A 70 0.52 16.08 -7.94
N GLY A 71 1.66 15.45 -7.64
CA GLY A 71 2.08 15.11 -6.27
C GLY A 71 2.17 16.31 -5.33
N LYS A 72 2.53 17.51 -5.84
CA LYS A 72 2.63 18.73 -5.04
C LYS A 72 1.29 19.33 -4.63
N PHE A 73 0.20 18.93 -5.27
CA PHE A 73 -1.15 19.42 -4.96
C PHE A 73 -1.86 18.54 -3.91
N VAL A 74 -1.31 17.36 -3.62
CA VAL A 74 -1.87 16.45 -2.63
C VAL A 74 -1.37 16.86 -1.24
N THR A 75 -2.31 17.05 -0.32
CA THR A 75 -2.02 17.38 1.09
C THR A 75 -2.72 16.40 2.02
N PRO A 76 -2.24 16.26 3.27
CA PRO A 76 -2.95 15.50 4.29
C PRO A 76 -4.41 15.94 4.43
N ASP A 77 -5.27 15.05 4.92
CA ASP A 77 -6.71 15.19 5.11
C ASP A 77 -7.56 15.28 3.83
N MET A 78 -6.97 15.24 2.64
CA MET A 78 -7.74 15.16 1.39
C MET A 78 -8.52 13.85 1.28
N ASN A 79 -9.73 13.95 0.71
CA ASN A 79 -10.58 12.79 0.48
C ASN A 79 -10.05 11.94 -0.67
N VAL A 80 -10.03 10.62 -0.43
CA VAL A 80 -9.58 9.61 -1.40
C VAL A 80 -10.72 8.65 -1.69
N GLN A 81 -10.92 8.35 -2.96
CA GLN A 81 -11.86 7.36 -3.45
C GLN A 81 -11.07 6.22 -4.10
N LEU A 82 -11.23 5.00 -3.60
CA LEU A 82 -10.51 3.83 -4.10
C LEU A 82 -11.50 2.85 -4.72
N SER A 83 -11.30 2.53 -5.99
CA SER A 83 -12.12 1.54 -6.70
C SER A 83 -11.26 0.33 -7.03
N PRO A 84 -11.45 -0.81 -6.34
CA PRO A 84 -10.72 -2.04 -6.63
C PRO A 84 -10.98 -2.51 -8.06
N PHE A 85 -9.96 -3.05 -8.74
CA PHE A 85 -10.15 -3.58 -10.09
C PHE A 85 -11.13 -4.76 -10.14
N ALA A 86 -11.26 -5.50 -9.05
CA ALA A 86 -12.22 -6.61 -8.93
C ALA A 86 -13.67 -6.15 -8.72
N ALA A 87 -13.89 -4.84 -8.42
CA ALA A 87 -15.21 -4.27 -8.13
C ALA A 87 -15.41 -3.00 -8.97
N PRO A 88 -16.00 -3.10 -10.18
CA PRO A 88 -16.25 -1.96 -11.05
C PRO A 88 -17.03 -0.85 -10.34
N ARG A 89 -16.56 0.40 -10.51
CA ARG A 89 -17.10 1.58 -9.81
C ARG A 89 -18.59 1.82 -10.08
N GLU A 90 -19.04 1.48 -11.27
CA GLU A 90 -20.41 1.68 -11.73
C GLU A 90 -21.41 0.79 -10.98
N GLU A 91 -20.96 -0.37 -10.51
CA GLU A 91 -21.79 -1.35 -9.83
C GLU A 91 -21.59 -1.34 -8.31
N PHE A 92 -20.35 -1.28 -7.86
CA PHE A 92 -19.97 -1.42 -6.45
C PHE A 92 -19.63 -0.09 -5.77
N GLY A 93 -19.48 0.99 -6.54
CA GLY A 93 -19.06 2.27 -6.01
C GLY A 93 -17.55 2.30 -5.72
N PHE A 94 -17.19 2.97 -4.62
CA PHE A 94 -15.80 3.14 -4.21
C PHE A 94 -15.68 3.17 -2.68
N LEU A 95 -14.52 2.77 -2.20
CA LEU A 95 -14.10 2.91 -0.82
C LEU A 95 -13.76 4.36 -0.50
N LEU A 96 -14.12 4.79 0.70
CA LEU A 96 -13.78 6.10 1.21
C LEU A 96 -12.51 6.05 2.04
N GLY A 97 -11.63 7.02 1.83
CA GLY A 97 -10.39 7.15 2.57
C GLY A 97 -9.96 8.60 2.73
N LYS A 98 -8.92 8.82 3.53
CA LYS A 98 -8.27 10.11 3.71
C LYS A 98 -6.77 10.00 3.59
N VAL A 99 -6.14 10.99 2.95
CA VAL A 99 -4.69 11.12 2.90
C VAL A 99 -4.16 11.36 4.31
N GLN A 100 -3.25 10.50 4.77
CA GLN A 100 -2.56 10.67 6.05
C GLN A 100 -1.22 11.37 5.88
N TYR A 101 -0.46 10.96 4.89
CA TYR A 101 0.89 11.43 4.68
C TYR A 101 1.25 11.43 3.20
N VAL A 102 2.00 12.43 2.78
CA VAL A 102 2.58 12.56 1.44
C VAL A 102 4.09 12.58 1.57
N SER A 103 4.79 11.74 0.80
CA SER A 103 6.25 11.72 0.80
C SER A 103 6.81 13.05 0.30
N GLU A 104 7.78 13.60 1.00
CA GLU A 104 8.47 14.84 0.59
C GLU A 104 9.35 14.64 -0.64
N PHE A 105 9.82 13.41 -0.85
CA PHE A 105 10.71 13.06 -1.94
C PHE A 105 10.07 12.05 -2.88
N PRO A 106 10.41 12.11 -4.18
CA PRO A 106 9.98 11.09 -5.14
C PRO A 106 10.46 9.69 -4.73
N SER A 107 9.64 8.69 -5.00
CA SER A 107 9.95 7.29 -4.69
C SER A 107 11.04 6.76 -5.61
N THR A 108 11.97 6.01 -5.04
CA THR A 108 12.97 5.29 -5.83
C THR A 108 12.41 3.98 -6.36
N GLN A 109 12.96 3.48 -7.47
CA GLN A 109 12.57 2.17 -8.02
C GLN A 109 12.73 1.03 -7.00
N ALA A 110 13.84 1.04 -6.24
CA ALA A 110 14.09 0.04 -5.21
C ALA A 110 13.07 0.11 -4.07
N GLY A 111 12.71 1.32 -3.61
CA GLY A 111 11.68 1.52 -2.59
C GLY A 111 10.30 1.04 -3.05
N MET A 112 9.91 1.36 -4.28
CA MET A 112 8.67 0.88 -4.86
C MET A 112 8.66 -0.65 -5.01
N LEU A 113 9.76 -1.25 -5.43
CA LEU A 113 9.88 -2.70 -5.57
C LEU A 113 9.73 -3.40 -4.22
N ASN A 114 10.32 -2.85 -3.16
CA ASN A 114 10.17 -3.38 -1.80
C ASN A 114 8.71 -3.32 -1.31
N THR A 115 7.96 -2.30 -1.71
CA THR A 115 6.55 -2.12 -1.31
C THR A 115 5.61 -2.97 -2.14
N LEU A 116 5.80 -3.00 -3.46
CA LEU A 116 4.86 -3.62 -4.41
C LEU A 116 5.21 -5.08 -4.74
N GLY A 117 6.48 -5.48 -4.57
CA GLY A 117 6.95 -6.83 -4.88
C GLY A 117 6.91 -7.20 -6.37
N ASN A 118 6.55 -6.27 -7.26
CA ASN A 118 6.31 -6.55 -8.68
C ASN A 118 7.03 -5.53 -9.57
N THR A 119 8.05 -5.99 -10.30
CA THR A 119 8.87 -5.15 -11.18
C THR A 119 8.08 -4.53 -12.34
N ALA A 120 7.16 -5.29 -12.95
CA ALA A 120 6.38 -4.80 -14.08
C ALA A 120 5.43 -3.66 -13.65
N LEU A 121 4.81 -3.80 -12.48
CA LEU A 121 3.96 -2.75 -11.90
C LEU A 121 4.77 -1.50 -11.58
N VAL A 122 5.96 -1.66 -11.00
CA VAL A 122 6.89 -0.54 -10.72
C VAL A 122 7.25 0.20 -12.01
N GLN A 123 7.62 -0.51 -13.07
CA GLN A 123 7.94 0.10 -14.37
C GLN A 123 6.77 0.88 -14.94
N THR A 124 5.56 0.33 -14.86
CA THR A 124 4.34 1.00 -15.33
C THR A 124 4.09 2.31 -14.55
N LEU A 125 4.21 2.28 -13.23
CA LEU A 125 3.99 3.45 -12.37
C LEU A 125 5.09 4.52 -12.53
N MET A 126 6.30 4.13 -12.91
CA MET A 126 7.43 5.04 -13.19
C MET A 126 7.42 5.61 -14.60
N GLY A 127 6.51 5.19 -15.46
CA GLY A 127 6.48 5.59 -16.89
C GLY A 127 6.37 7.10 -17.11
N GLN A 128 5.88 7.88 -16.13
CA GLN A 128 5.77 9.34 -16.18
C GLN A 128 6.80 10.04 -15.28
N GLY A 129 7.86 9.36 -14.87
CA GLY A 129 8.89 9.84 -13.94
C GLY A 129 8.74 9.24 -12.55
N ALA A 130 9.63 9.63 -11.62
CA ALA A 130 9.61 9.14 -10.26
C ALA A 130 8.40 9.68 -9.48
N PRO A 131 7.42 8.85 -9.12
CA PRO A 131 6.19 9.31 -8.49
C PRO A 131 6.40 9.63 -7.00
N PHE A 132 5.50 10.42 -6.42
CA PHE A 132 5.40 10.62 -4.98
C PHE A 132 4.52 9.53 -4.35
N ALA A 133 4.96 8.99 -3.22
CA ALA A 133 4.16 8.06 -2.44
C ALA A 133 3.20 8.83 -1.53
N VAL A 134 1.92 8.55 -1.64
CA VAL A 134 0.84 9.08 -0.80
C VAL A 134 0.25 7.92 -0.01
N TYR A 135 0.18 8.08 1.29
CA TYR A 135 -0.38 7.09 2.20
C TYR A 135 -1.76 7.55 2.65
N ALA A 136 -2.76 6.72 2.43
CA ALA A 136 -4.13 7.00 2.82
C ALA A 136 -4.70 5.90 3.72
N SER A 137 -5.42 6.30 4.77
CA SER A 137 -6.23 5.39 5.57
C SER A 137 -7.59 5.19 4.94
N LEU A 138 -8.11 3.98 5.03
CA LEU A 138 -9.49 3.68 4.72
C LEU A 138 -10.38 4.08 5.90
N ILE A 139 -11.57 4.60 5.61
CA ILE A 139 -12.56 4.90 6.65
C ILE A 139 -13.21 3.58 7.06
N VAL A 140 -13.04 3.23 8.34
CA VAL A 140 -13.63 2.03 8.94
C VAL A 140 -15.13 2.23 9.14
N ASP A 141 -15.90 1.19 8.91
CA ASP A 141 -17.34 1.15 9.13
C ASP A 141 -17.72 -0.20 9.76
N ASP A 142 -17.75 -0.21 11.09
CA ASP A 142 -17.94 -1.40 11.92
C ASP A 142 -19.40 -1.86 12.04
N ARG A 143 -20.29 -1.45 11.13
CA ARG A 143 -21.68 -1.91 11.16
C ARG A 143 -21.75 -3.42 10.94
N PRO A 144 -22.64 -4.13 11.68
CA PRO A 144 -22.75 -5.60 11.61
C PRO A 144 -23.15 -6.14 10.22
N ASP A 145 -23.76 -5.31 9.41
CA ASP A 145 -24.22 -5.60 8.05
C ASP A 145 -23.18 -5.25 6.98
N ASN A 146 -21.96 -4.84 7.39
CA ASN A 146 -20.87 -4.49 6.52
C ASN A 146 -19.69 -5.51 6.59
N PRO A 147 -19.71 -6.59 5.81
CA PRO A 147 -18.64 -7.60 5.81
C PRO A 147 -17.28 -7.05 5.40
N SER A 148 -17.22 -5.94 4.64
CA SER A 148 -15.95 -5.35 4.21
C SER A 148 -15.20 -4.68 5.36
N GLY A 149 -15.89 -4.21 6.41
CA GLY A 149 -15.33 -3.42 7.50
C GLY A 149 -14.98 -1.98 7.13
N PHE A 150 -15.27 -1.53 5.89
CA PHE A 150 -14.91 -0.20 5.40
C PHE A 150 -16.12 0.56 4.87
N ALA A 151 -16.01 1.89 4.88
CA ALA A 151 -17.03 2.77 4.32
C ALA A 151 -16.97 2.78 2.79
N TRP A 152 -18.09 2.42 2.17
CA TRP A 152 -18.30 2.45 0.73
C TRP A 152 -19.33 3.51 0.34
N SER A 153 -19.22 4.01 -0.89
CA SER A 153 -20.20 4.92 -1.46
C SER A 153 -21.53 4.24 -1.84
N SER A 154 -21.55 2.90 -1.92
CA SER A 154 -22.75 2.12 -2.22
C SER A 154 -22.88 0.91 -1.30
N PRO A 155 -24.10 0.43 -1.01
CA PRO A 155 -24.33 -0.77 -0.20
C PRO A 155 -23.74 -2.05 -0.81
N ARG A 156 -23.72 -2.19 -2.14
CA ARG A 156 -23.17 -3.36 -2.83
C ARG A 156 -21.67 -3.52 -2.62
N GLY A 157 -20.94 -2.41 -2.50
CA GLY A 157 -19.51 -2.43 -2.23
C GLY A 157 -19.15 -3.05 -0.89
N GLN A 158 -20.04 -2.95 0.10
CA GLN A 158 -19.82 -3.50 1.44
C GLN A 158 -19.73 -5.03 1.45
N GLU A 159 -20.22 -5.72 0.43
CA GLU A 159 -20.09 -7.17 0.28
C GLU A 159 -18.69 -7.61 -0.22
N ILE A 160 -17.88 -6.66 -0.70
CA ILE A 160 -16.57 -6.93 -1.27
C ILE A 160 -15.50 -6.97 -0.19
N ALA A 161 -14.86 -8.12 -0.01
CA ALA A 161 -13.72 -8.25 0.88
C ALA A 161 -12.48 -7.56 0.29
N VAL A 162 -11.92 -6.61 1.03
CA VAL A 162 -10.70 -5.88 0.66
C VAL A 162 -9.54 -6.39 1.50
N ASN A 163 -8.49 -6.83 0.83
CA ASN A 163 -7.32 -7.42 1.45
C ASN A 163 -6.04 -6.67 1.04
N SER A 164 -4.98 -6.87 1.81
CA SER A 164 -3.64 -6.41 1.41
C SER A 164 -3.26 -6.98 0.03
N GLY A 165 -2.67 -6.15 -0.82
CA GLY A 165 -2.33 -6.49 -2.20
C GLY A 165 -3.44 -6.23 -3.21
N THR A 166 -4.61 -5.73 -2.79
CA THR A 166 -5.68 -5.32 -3.72
C THR A 166 -5.25 -4.08 -4.50
N LEU A 167 -5.26 -4.20 -5.82
CA LEU A 167 -5.00 -3.07 -6.73
C LEU A 167 -6.28 -2.27 -6.96
N CYS A 168 -6.16 -0.93 -6.89
CA CYS A 168 -7.28 -0.01 -7.02
C CYS A 168 -6.97 1.13 -8.00
N ASN A 169 -7.99 1.58 -8.71
CA ASN A 169 -8.01 2.93 -9.28
C ASN A 169 -8.30 3.93 -8.15
N VAL A 170 -7.53 5.02 -8.12
CA VAL A 170 -7.64 6.01 -7.05
C VAL A 170 -7.94 7.39 -7.62
N THR A 171 -8.86 8.09 -6.98
CA THR A 171 -9.16 9.50 -7.24
C THR A 171 -8.97 10.27 -5.95
N ILE A 172 -8.10 11.30 -5.97
CA ILE A 172 -7.88 12.21 -4.84
C ILE A 172 -8.57 13.55 -5.18
N THR A 173 -9.43 14.02 -4.28
CA THR A 173 -10.12 15.31 -4.46
C THR A 173 -9.22 16.43 -3.95
N VAL A 174 -8.59 17.15 -4.88
CA VAL A 174 -7.60 18.23 -4.58
C VAL A 174 -8.26 19.55 -4.21
N SER A 175 -9.48 19.81 -4.68
CA SER A 175 -10.19 21.07 -4.43
C SER A 175 -11.69 20.88 -4.44
N GLU A 176 -12.31 21.18 -3.32
CA GLU A 176 -13.78 21.32 -3.22
C GLU A 176 -14.12 22.80 -3.29
N ARG A 177 -14.65 23.26 -4.43
CA ARG A 177 -15.19 24.62 -4.56
C ARG A 177 -16.72 24.55 -4.45
N ARG A 178 -17.28 25.33 -3.51
CA ARG A 178 -18.72 25.46 -3.43
C ARG A 178 -19.22 26.23 -4.65
N PRO A 179 -20.30 25.83 -5.33
CA PRO A 179 -20.83 26.54 -6.50
C PRO A 179 -21.07 28.04 -6.25
N LEU A 180 -21.45 28.43 -5.03
CA LEU A 180 -21.65 29.80 -4.62
C LEU A 180 -20.37 30.64 -4.63
N GLU A 181 -19.19 30.06 -4.39
CA GLU A 181 -17.91 30.76 -4.43
C GLU A 181 -17.47 31.12 -5.86
N LEU A 182 -17.97 30.38 -6.85
CA LEU A 182 -17.72 30.67 -8.28
C LEU A 182 -18.55 31.87 -8.77
N VAL A 183 -19.68 32.19 -8.14
CA VAL A 183 -20.57 33.29 -8.51
C VAL A 183 -20.24 34.57 -7.73
N MET A 184 -19.75 34.46 -6.50
CA MET A 184 -19.42 35.60 -5.62
C MET A 184 -18.39 36.59 -6.17
N PRO A 185 -17.29 36.17 -6.84
CA PRO A 185 -16.32 37.12 -7.39
C PRO A 185 -16.95 38.08 -8.40
N PHE A 186 -17.98 37.62 -9.12
CA PHE A 186 -18.66 38.42 -10.13
C PHE A 186 -19.47 39.58 -9.49
N PHE A 187 -20.10 39.34 -8.34
CA PHE A 187 -20.86 40.36 -7.61
C PHE A 187 -19.92 41.41 -6.92
N ARG A 188 -18.75 40.99 -6.44
CA ARG A 188 -17.75 41.91 -5.84
C ARG A 188 -17.25 42.93 -6.85
N THR A 189 -17.12 42.53 -8.11
CA THR A 189 -16.65 43.44 -9.19
C THR A 189 -17.75 44.42 -9.63
N ILE A 190 -19.01 44.05 -9.52
CA ILE A 190 -20.17 44.88 -9.92
C ILE A 190 -20.57 45.87 -8.83
N THR A 191 -20.43 45.52 -7.56
CA THR A 191 -20.89 46.34 -6.44
C THR A 191 -19.85 47.29 -5.88
N GLY A 192 -18.58 47.23 -6.30
CA GLY A 192 -17.52 48.14 -5.87
C GLY A 192 -17.22 48.15 -4.38
N LEU A 193 -17.64 47.12 -3.64
CA LEU A 193 -17.36 46.93 -2.21
C LEU A 193 -15.99 46.31 -2.07
N SER A 194 -14.99 47.13 -1.78
CA SER A 194 -13.64 46.77 -1.38
C SER A 194 -13.61 46.31 0.08
#